data_bcc983a9aa26fff297d5938787f75e71
#
_entry.id   bcc983a9aa26fff297d5938787f75e71
#
_cell.length_a   1.000
_cell.length_b   1.000
_cell.length_c   1.000
_cell.angle_alpha   90.00
_cell.angle_beta   90.00
_cell.angle_gamma   90.00
#
_symmetry.space_group_name_H-M   'P 1'
#
loop_
_entity.id
_entity.type
_entity.pdbx_description
1 polymer ?
#
loop_
_entity_poly.entity_id
_entity_poly.type
_entity_poly.pdbx_seq_one_letter_code
_entity_poly.pdbx_strand_id
1 'polypeptide(L)' 'MLNISVAIGEVVTEVMTDQQLSFEGIESLLSRATASTLHAYNSYVISSAEYEKMIEDDE' A
#
# COMPACT_ATOMS: atom_id res chain seq x y z
N MET A 1 -12.45 12.21 14.24
CA MET A 1 -12.17 11.05 13.37
C MET A 1 -11.00 11.35 12.46
N LEU A 2 -10.04 10.46 12.41
CA LEU A 2 -8.86 10.61 11.57
C LEU A 2 -8.94 9.64 10.42
N ASN A 3 -8.68 10.13 9.23
CA ASN A 3 -8.65 9.30 8.02
C ASN A 3 -7.33 9.53 7.29
N ILE A 4 -6.56 8.46 7.08
CA ILE A 4 -5.30 8.52 6.37
C ILE A 4 -5.43 7.65 5.12
N SER A 5 -5.10 8.24 3.99
CA SER A 5 -5.15 7.53 2.71
C SER A 5 -3.79 7.64 2.03
N VAL A 6 -3.24 6.52 1.61
CA VAL A 6 -1.96 6.45 0.91
C VAL A 6 -2.19 5.72 -0.40
N ALA A 7 -1.77 6.33 -1.49
CA ALA A 7 -1.91 5.75 -2.82
C ALA A 7 -0.56 5.69 -3.52
N ILE A 8 -0.23 4.51 -4.07
CA ILE A 8 0.96 4.31 -4.88
C ILE A 8 0.51 3.57 -6.13
N GLY A 9 0.56 4.24 -7.27
CA GLY A 9 0.02 3.68 -8.49
C GLY A 9 -1.46 3.38 -8.35
N GLU A 10 -1.86 2.14 -8.53
CA GLU A 10 -3.25 1.71 -8.42
C GLU A 10 -3.59 1.15 -7.03
N VAL A 11 -2.62 1.06 -6.16
CA VAL A 11 -2.82 0.51 -4.81
C VAL A 11 -3.12 1.63 -3.84
N VAL A 12 -4.22 1.48 -3.11
CA VAL A 12 -4.65 2.48 -2.12
C VAL A 12 -4.85 1.79 -0.78
N THR A 13 -4.32 2.41 0.26
CA THR A 13 -4.53 1.95 1.64
C THR A 13 -5.24 3.06 2.40
N GLU A 14 -6.33 2.73 3.06
CA GLU A 14 -7.07 3.67 3.90
C GLU A 14 -7.07 3.19 5.34
N VAL A 15 -6.80 4.11 6.24
CA VAL A 15 -6.84 3.84 7.69
C VAL A 15 -7.74 4.88 8.33
N MET A 16 -8.73 4.42 9.09
CA MET A 16 -9.65 5.29 9.81
C MET A 16 -9.62 4.95 11.29
N THR A 17 -9.59 5.96 12.13
CA THR A 17 -9.64 5.76 13.56
C THR A 17 -10.43 6.88 14.23
N ASP A 18 -11.18 6.51 15.26
CA ASP A 18 -11.92 7.47 16.09
C ASP A 18 -11.12 7.93 17.29
N GLN A 19 -9.96 7.35 17.52
CA GLN A 19 -9.12 7.70 18.65
C GLN A 19 -8.37 9.00 18.40
N GLN A 20 -8.22 9.79 19.44
CA GLN A 20 -7.36 10.97 19.39
C GLN A 20 -5.91 10.49 19.51
N LEU A 21 -5.13 10.77 18.50
CA LEU A 21 -3.73 10.39 18.49
C LEU A 21 -2.86 11.64 18.67
N SER A 22 -1.72 11.45 19.33
CA SER A 22 -0.69 12.47 19.38
C SER A 22 -0.08 12.64 18.00
N PHE A 23 0.69 13.70 17.82
CA PHE A 23 1.40 13.94 16.57
C PHE A 23 2.29 12.74 16.20
N GLU A 24 3.00 12.21 17.21
CA GLU A 24 3.84 11.04 17.00
C GLU A 24 3.03 9.81 16.60
N GLY A 25 1.86 9.65 17.19
CA GLY A 25 0.96 8.54 16.84
C GLY A 25 0.48 8.63 15.40
N ILE A 26 0.17 9.83 14.94
CA ILE A 26 -0.25 10.07 13.55
C ILE A 26 0.90 9.77 12.60
N GLU A 27 2.10 10.22 12.90
CA GLU A 27 3.27 9.95 12.08
C GLU A 27 3.55 8.44 11.99
N SER A 28 3.44 7.73 13.11
CA SER A 28 3.65 6.31 13.17
C SER A 28 2.64 5.56 12.31
N LEU A 29 1.38 5.97 12.39
CA LEU A 29 0.30 5.36 11.61
C LEU A 29 0.50 5.63 10.12
N LEU A 30 0.87 6.84 9.76
CA LEU A 30 1.13 7.21 8.38
C LEU A 30 2.31 6.41 7.82
N SER A 31 3.37 6.25 8.60
CA SER A 31 4.53 5.47 8.20
C SER A 31 4.17 4.01 7.95
N ARG A 32 3.34 3.43 8.81
CA ARG A 32 2.86 2.06 8.64
C ARG A 32 1.99 1.90 7.40
N ALA A 33 1.10 2.85 7.18
CA ALA A 33 0.23 2.82 6.02
C ALA A 33 1.04 2.92 4.74
N THR A 34 2.05 3.78 4.72
CA THR A 34 2.93 3.94 3.57
C THR A 34 3.71 2.67 3.30
N ALA A 35 4.30 2.06 4.33
CA ALA A 35 5.05 0.82 4.17
C ALA A 35 4.16 -0.31 3.67
N SER A 36 2.96 -0.41 4.18
CA SER A 36 1.99 -1.42 3.80
C SER A 36 1.58 -1.25 2.33
N THR A 37 1.32 -0.01 1.92
CA THR A 37 0.95 0.30 0.54
C THR A 37 2.09 -0.02 -0.41
N LEU A 38 3.32 0.34 -0.03
CA LEU A 38 4.49 0.06 -0.85
C LEU A 38 4.72 -1.43 -1.01
N HIS A 39 4.55 -2.20 0.07
CA HIS A 39 4.69 -3.64 0.03
C HIS A 39 3.65 -4.27 -0.90
N ALA A 40 2.42 -3.84 -0.80
CA ALA A 40 1.34 -4.33 -1.65
C ALA A 40 1.59 -3.97 -3.11
N TYR A 41 2.08 -2.76 -3.37
CA TYR A 41 2.40 -2.31 -4.72
C TYR A 41 3.51 -3.16 -5.33
N ASN A 42 4.57 -3.42 -4.57
CA ASN A 42 5.67 -4.25 -5.04
C ASN A 42 5.21 -5.67 -5.36
N SER A 43 4.34 -6.24 -4.53
CA SER A 43 3.78 -7.56 -4.79
C SER A 43 2.94 -7.57 -6.06
N TYR A 44 2.17 -6.51 -6.28
CA TYR A 44 1.34 -6.37 -7.47
C TYR A 44 2.21 -6.31 -8.73
N VAL A 45 3.26 -5.51 -8.71
CA VAL A 45 4.15 -5.34 -9.86
C VAL A 45 4.88 -6.65 -10.16
N ILE A 46 5.37 -7.33 -9.14
CA ILE A 46 6.07 -8.61 -9.31
C ILE A 46 5.13 -9.65 -9.90
N SER A 47 3.91 -9.75 -9.40
CA SER A 47 2.93 -10.68 -9.91
C SER A 47 2.58 -10.42 -11.38
N SER A 48 2.42 -9.15 -11.74
CA SER A 48 2.14 -8.77 -13.12
C SER A 48 3.30 -9.12 -14.04
N ALA A 49 4.53 -8.88 -13.60
CA ALA A 49 5.71 -9.21 -14.40
C ALA A 49 5.83 -10.72 -14.59
N GLU A 50 5.56 -11.50 -13.55
CA GLU A 50 5.59 -12.95 -13.66
C GLU A 50 4.52 -13.47 -14.62
N TYR A 51 3.35 -12.88 -14.58
CA TYR A 51 2.25 -13.26 -15.47
C TYR A 51 2.61 -13.00 -16.93
N GLU A 52 3.16 -11.83 -17.21
CA GLU A 52 3.59 -11.48 -18.57
C GLU A 52 4.68 -12.42 -19.06
N LYS A 53 5.61 -12.77 -18.18
CA LYS A 53 6.68 -13.69 -18.55
C LYS A 53 6.16 -15.08 -18.86
N MET A 54 5.16 -15.53 -18.13
CA MET A 54 4.52 -16.82 -18.40
C MET A 54 3.86 -16.84 -19.77
N ILE A 55 3.22 -15.75 -20.14
CA ILE A 55 2.55 -15.65 -21.45
C ILE A 55 3.60 -15.73 -22.57
N GLU A 56 4.73 -15.04 -22.42
CA GLU A 56 5.79 -15.07 -23.40
C GLU A 56 6.38 -16.47 -23.57
N ASP A 57 6.55 -17.17 -22.46
CA ASP A 57 7.09 -18.54 -22.49
C ASP A 57 6.14 -19.53 -23.14
N ASP A 58 4.87 -19.21 -23.21
CA ASP A 58 3.85 -20.08 -23.75
C ASP A 58 3.84 -20.10 -25.28
N GLU A 59 4.60 -19.25 -25.90
CA GLU A 59 4.78 -19.26 -27.34
C GLU A 59 5.78 -20.34 -27.74
#